data_eaa23331559d1758be2bfe889d524ec0
#
_entry.id   eaa23331559d1758be2bfe889d524ec0
#
_cell.length_a   1.000
_cell.length_b   1.000
_cell.length_c   1.000
_cell.angle_alpha   90.00
_cell.angle_beta   90.00
_cell.angle_gamma   90.00
#
_symmetry.space_group_name_H-M   'P 1'
#
loop_
_entity.id
_entity.type
_entity.pdbx_description
1 polymer ?
#
loop_
_entity_poly.entity_id
_entity_poly.type
_entity_poly.pdbx_seq_one_letter_code
_entity_poly.pdbx_strand_id
1 'polypeptide(L)'
;MALHQDHRVADLSLHEFGRNEIRLAEHEMPGLMALRAEFADEQPLAGARIAGSLHMTVQTAVLIETLTALGAEVRWASCNIFSTQDHAAAAAVCGPDGSPDDLRGVPVFAWKGETLEEYWWAAEQILRWPGGQGPNLILDDGGDATMLVHKGAEFEAAGAVPDATDDDPEEWHVFLATLRASLADDPQRWTQIAAGLRGVSEETTTGVHRLYRMHEDGELLFPAINVNDSITKSKFDNLYGCRHSLIDGINRGTDVMIGGKTAVVCGFGDVGKGCAESLRGQGARVIITEVDPICALQAAMQGYEVNTLERVLDVADIFVTATGCKDVISAEHMSRMKHQAIVGNIGHFDNEVDMAGLVRMSDVQRVNIKPQVDEFVFPDGHSVIMLSEGRLLNLGNATGHPSFVMSASFSNQVLAQIELHARAEDYGNEVITLPKELDEKVARLHLDALGVRLTELSDDQADYLGVAVAGPFKPDYYLSLIHI
;
A
#
# COMPACT_ATOMS: atom_id res chain seq x y z
N MET A 1 17.39 -31.99 -13.55
CA MET A 1 16.41 -30.91 -13.56
C MET A 1 16.17 -30.52 -12.11
N ALA A 2 16.73 -29.42 -11.65
CA ALA A 2 16.37 -28.89 -10.37
C ALA A 2 14.87 -28.51 -10.45
N LEU A 3 14.06 -29.00 -9.52
CA LEU A 3 12.70 -28.54 -9.34
C LEU A 3 12.82 -27.01 -9.13
N HIS A 4 12.33 -26.22 -10.07
CA HIS A 4 12.14 -24.79 -9.84
C HIS A 4 11.20 -24.70 -8.65
N GLN A 5 11.72 -24.25 -7.50
CA GLN A 5 10.89 -23.94 -6.37
C GLN A 5 9.97 -22.78 -6.80
N ASP A 6 8.66 -23.00 -6.76
CA ASP A 6 7.66 -22.00 -7.16
C ASP A 6 7.39 -21.01 -5.98
N HIS A 7 8.46 -20.51 -5.40
CA HIS A 7 8.48 -19.46 -4.37
C HIS A 7 9.91 -18.96 -4.14
N ARG A 8 10.05 -17.76 -3.58
CA ARG A 8 11.31 -17.24 -3.06
C ARG A 8 11.04 -16.34 -1.84
N VAL A 9 11.44 -16.81 -0.67
CA VAL A 9 11.34 -16.11 0.62
C VAL A 9 12.68 -16.19 1.35
N ALA A 10 12.88 -15.34 2.36
CA ALA A 10 14.17 -15.28 3.06
C ALA A 10 14.51 -16.57 3.80
N ASP A 11 13.60 -17.11 4.60
CA ASP A 11 13.83 -18.28 5.45
C ASP A 11 12.52 -18.98 5.83
N LEU A 12 12.29 -20.17 5.30
CA LEU A 12 11.10 -20.97 5.61
C LEU A 12 11.05 -21.44 7.07
N SER A 13 12.18 -21.48 7.80
CA SER A 13 12.19 -21.87 9.21
C SER A 13 11.43 -20.90 10.12
N LEU A 14 11.12 -19.69 9.63
CA LEU A 14 10.33 -18.69 10.35
C LEU A 14 8.81 -18.96 10.33
N HIS A 15 8.36 -20.03 9.67
CA HIS A 15 6.92 -20.28 9.43
C HIS A 15 6.11 -20.42 10.72
N GLU A 16 6.64 -21.08 11.78
CA GLU A 16 5.90 -21.24 13.04
C GLU A 16 5.70 -19.90 13.74
N PHE A 17 6.71 -19.03 13.72
CA PHE A 17 6.58 -17.66 14.25
C PHE A 17 5.52 -16.89 13.45
N GLY A 18 5.61 -16.93 12.11
CA GLY A 18 4.62 -16.31 11.24
C GLY A 18 3.20 -16.83 11.48
N ARG A 19 3.03 -18.15 11.64
CA ARG A 19 1.73 -18.76 11.93
C ARG A 19 1.14 -18.27 13.26
N ASN A 20 1.95 -18.09 14.27
CA ASN A 20 1.51 -17.56 15.54
C ASN A 20 1.04 -16.10 15.43
N GLU A 21 1.75 -15.28 14.68
CA GLU A 21 1.37 -13.88 14.41
C GLU A 21 0.12 -13.79 13.54
N ILE A 22 -0.02 -14.66 12.54
CA ILE A 22 -1.24 -14.73 11.70
C ILE A 22 -2.47 -15.03 12.57
N ARG A 23 -2.39 -16.00 13.50
CA ARG A 23 -3.50 -16.30 14.42
C ARG A 23 -3.86 -15.12 15.32
N LEU A 24 -2.86 -14.35 15.76
CA LEU A 24 -3.11 -13.12 16.50
C LEU A 24 -3.82 -12.07 15.62
N ALA A 25 -3.36 -11.90 14.38
CA ALA A 25 -3.98 -10.97 13.43
C ALA A 25 -5.41 -11.37 13.07
N GLU A 26 -5.71 -12.66 12.84
CA GLU A 26 -7.06 -13.16 12.58
C GLU A 26 -8.06 -12.73 13.68
N HIS A 27 -7.63 -12.77 14.96
CA HIS A 27 -8.46 -12.31 16.07
C HIS A 27 -8.80 -10.82 15.99
N GLU A 28 -7.89 -10.01 15.46
CA GLU A 28 -8.02 -8.56 15.29
C GLU A 28 -8.59 -8.14 13.92
N MET A 29 -8.98 -9.11 13.07
CA MET A 29 -9.50 -8.85 11.72
C MET A 29 -10.94 -9.37 11.53
N PRO A 30 -11.90 -8.86 12.33
CA PRO A 30 -13.24 -9.44 12.41
C PRO A 30 -14.02 -9.38 11.09
N GLY A 31 -13.87 -8.29 10.32
CA GLY A 31 -14.56 -8.15 9.04
C GLY A 31 -14.08 -9.16 8.01
N LEU A 32 -12.77 -9.33 7.89
CA LEU A 32 -12.18 -10.28 6.95
C LEU A 32 -12.51 -11.73 7.33
N MET A 33 -12.45 -12.07 8.62
CA MET A 33 -12.83 -13.39 9.12
C MET A 33 -14.30 -13.68 8.95
N ALA A 34 -15.18 -12.68 9.10
CA ALA A 34 -16.61 -12.82 8.84
C ALA A 34 -16.89 -13.10 7.36
N LEU A 35 -16.22 -12.41 6.42
CA LEU A 35 -16.35 -12.71 4.98
C LEU A 35 -15.84 -14.10 4.63
N ARG A 36 -14.72 -14.53 5.23
CA ARG A 36 -14.19 -15.90 5.06
C ARG A 36 -15.25 -16.94 5.48
N ALA A 37 -15.90 -16.71 6.61
CA ALA A 37 -16.96 -17.63 7.11
C ALA A 37 -18.25 -17.56 6.27
N GLU A 38 -18.67 -16.36 5.84
CA GLU A 38 -19.88 -16.16 5.04
C GLU A 38 -19.80 -16.88 3.69
N PHE A 39 -18.66 -16.79 3.02
CA PHE A 39 -18.47 -17.29 1.66
C PHE A 39 -17.76 -18.64 1.56
N ALA A 40 -17.40 -19.27 2.68
CA ALA A 40 -16.62 -20.52 2.69
C ALA A 40 -17.27 -21.65 1.87
N ASP A 41 -18.59 -21.81 1.97
CA ASP A 41 -19.33 -22.89 1.28
C ASP A 41 -19.61 -22.54 -0.20
N GLU A 42 -19.76 -21.25 -0.53
CA GLU A 42 -20.09 -20.77 -1.87
C GLU A 42 -18.89 -20.73 -2.79
N GLN A 43 -17.69 -20.51 -2.23
CA GLN A 43 -16.42 -20.35 -2.94
C GLN A 43 -16.53 -19.44 -4.18
N PRO A 44 -16.91 -18.16 -4.01
CA PRO A 44 -17.19 -17.26 -5.12
C PRO A 44 -15.98 -16.95 -6.00
N LEU A 45 -14.77 -17.27 -5.54
CA LEU A 45 -13.52 -17.12 -6.28
C LEU A 45 -13.02 -18.43 -6.91
N ALA A 46 -13.87 -19.48 -6.98
CA ALA A 46 -13.49 -20.71 -7.66
C ALA A 46 -13.11 -20.45 -9.14
N GLY A 47 -11.88 -20.80 -9.53
CA GLY A 47 -11.33 -20.51 -10.86
C GLY A 47 -10.70 -19.12 -11.02
N ALA A 48 -10.70 -18.28 -9.99
CA ALA A 48 -9.92 -17.07 -9.95
C ALA A 48 -8.43 -17.39 -9.79
N ARG A 49 -7.58 -16.76 -10.60
CA ARG A 49 -6.12 -16.77 -10.49
C ARG A 49 -5.68 -15.34 -10.19
N ILE A 50 -5.34 -15.09 -8.94
CA ILE A 50 -5.05 -13.75 -8.43
C ILE A 50 -3.53 -13.54 -8.35
N ALA A 51 -3.01 -12.57 -9.09
CA ALA A 51 -1.69 -12.02 -8.85
C ALA A 51 -1.79 -10.89 -7.84
N GLY A 52 -1.23 -11.06 -6.65
CA GLY A 52 -1.20 -10.05 -5.61
C GLY A 52 0.14 -9.35 -5.52
N SER A 53 0.14 -8.03 -5.63
CA SER A 53 1.30 -7.15 -5.47
C SER A 53 0.98 -6.14 -4.37
N LEU A 54 1.16 -6.55 -3.12
CA LEU A 54 0.87 -5.74 -1.94
C LEU A 54 1.79 -6.17 -0.79
N HIS A 55 2.12 -5.25 0.10
CA HIS A 55 3.03 -5.47 1.23
C HIS A 55 2.86 -6.84 1.90
N MET A 56 3.90 -7.69 1.88
CA MET A 56 3.82 -9.05 2.43
C MET A 56 3.94 -9.03 3.96
N THR A 57 2.87 -8.62 4.62
CA THR A 57 2.76 -8.54 6.08
C THR A 57 1.96 -9.72 6.67
N VAL A 58 1.91 -9.81 7.99
CA VAL A 58 1.07 -10.78 8.70
C VAL A 58 -0.41 -10.62 8.30
N GLN A 59 -0.89 -9.38 8.20
CA GLN A 59 -2.27 -9.07 7.79
C GLN A 59 -2.55 -9.52 6.35
N THR A 60 -1.57 -9.35 5.48
CA THR A 60 -1.63 -9.82 4.09
C THR A 60 -1.69 -11.34 4.00
N ALA A 61 -0.99 -12.06 4.89
CA ALA A 61 -1.13 -13.51 4.95
C ALA A 61 -2.58 -13.94 5.30
N VAL A 62 -3.27 -13.20 6.20
CA VAL A 62 -4.69 -13.43 6.49
C VAL A 62 -5.57 -13.18 5.25
N LEU A 63 -5.27 -12.13 4.47
CA LEU A 63 -5.95 -11.87 3.19
C LEU A 63 -5.75 -13.01 2.19
N ILE A 64 -4.50 -13.43 1.98
CA ILE A 64 -4.14 -14.54 1.07
C ILE A 64 -4.92 -15.81 1.45
N GLU A 65 -4.92 -16.18 2.73
CA GLU A 65 -5.63 -17.34 3.22
C GLU A 65 -7.16 -17.19 3.09
N THR A 66 -7.68 -15.97 3.18
CA THR A 66 -9.10 -15.71 2.93
C THR A 66 -9.43 -15.90 1.46
N LEU A 67 -8.67 -15.31 0.53
CA LEU A 67 -8.88 -15.49 -0.90
C LEU A 67 -8.80 -16.97 -1.31
N THR A 68 -7.83 -17.70 -0.75
CA THR A 68 -7.67 -19.14 -0.98
C THR A 68 -8.84 -19.95 -0.42
N ALA A 69 -9.32 -19.63 0.79
CA ALA A 69 -10.51 -20.27 1.38
C ALA A 69 -11.78 -20.03 0.55
N LEU A 70 -11.84 -18.92 -0.19
CA LEU A 70 -12.93 -18.59 -1.11
C LEU A 70 -12.76 -19.20 -2.51
N GLY A 71 -11.74 -20.02 -2.72
CA GLY A 71 -11.54 -20.82 -3.94
C GLY A 71 -10.53 -20.27 -4.93
N ALA A 72 -9.83 -19.16 -4.62
CA ALA A 72 -8.83 -18.60 -5.52
C ALA A 72 -7.50 -19.38 -5.51
N GLU A 73 -6.85 -19.43 -6.66
CA GLU A 73 -5.41 -19.68 -6.77
C GLU A 73 -4.70 -18.32 -6.66
N VAL A 74 -3.68 -18.24 -5.81
CA VAL A 74 -3.01 -16.98 -5.49
C VAL A 74 -1.51 -17.09 -5.69
N ARG A 75 -0.87 -16.05 -6.23
CA ARG A 75 0.58 -15.82 -6.25
C ARG A 75 0.86 -14.44 -5.73
N TRP A 76 1.90 -14.26 -4.92
CA TRP A 76 2.10 -13.00 -4.19
C TRP A 76 3.52 -12.47 -4.24
N ALA A 77 3.66 -11.14 -4.42
CA ALA A 77 4.89 -10.39 -4.23
C ALA A 77 4.63 -9.17 -3.34
N SER A 78 5.67 -8.60 -2.77
CA SER A 78 5.55 -7.32 -2.06
C SER A 78 5.58 -6.14 -3.05
N CYS A 79 4.90 -5.06 -2.74
CA CYS A 79 4.95 -3.81 -3.50
C CYS A 79 6.00 -2.82 -2.97
N ASN A 80 6.90 -3.26 -2.09
CA ASN A 80 7.96 -2.42 -1.54
C ASN A 80 9.10 -3.29 -1.00
N ILE A 81 10.35 -2.90 -1.30
CA ILE A 81 11.57 -3.67 -0.95
C ILE A 81 11.86 -3.81 0.55
N PHE A 82 11.26 -2.98 1.41
CA PHE A 82 11.49 -3.00 2.86
C PHE A 82 10.29 -3.43 3.70
N SER A 83 9.12 -3.66 3.08
CA SER A 83 7.87 -3.87 3.81
C SER A 83 7.58 -5.32 4.16
N THR A 84 8.25 -6.28 3.54
CA THR A 84 8.02 -7.71 3.80
C THR A 84 8.36 -8.07 5.25
N GLN A 85 7.48 -8.83 5.87
CA GLN A 85 7.74 -9.57 7.11
C GLN A 85 8.09 -11.01 6.75
N ASP A 86 9.36 -11.37 6.85
CA ASP A 86 9.88 -12.66 6.36
C ASP A 86 9.18 -13.88 6.96
N HIS A 87 8.77 -13.78 8.24
CA HIS A 87 7.99 -14.82 8.89
C HIS A 87 6.56 -14.96 8.36
N ALA A 88 5.94 -13.86 7.92
CA ALA A 88 4.64 -13.90 7.26
C ALA A 88 4.74 -14.55 5.87
N ALA A 89 5.77 -14.20 5.10
CA ALA A 89 6.05 -14.81 3.81
C ALA A 89 6.30 -16.32 3.95
N ALA A 90 7.11 -16.75 4.92
CA ALA A 90 7.37 -18.15 5.22
C ALA A 90 6.09 -18.90 5.58
N ALA A 91 5.24 -18.31 6.44
CA ALA A 91 3.98 -18.93 6.85
C ALA A 91 2.98 -19.05 5.70
N ALA A 92 2.90 -18.04 4.81
CA ALA A 92 2.04 -18.07 3.63
C ALA A 92 2.46 -19.16 2.62
N VAL A 93 3.77 -19.39 2.44
CA VAL A 93 4.30 -20.46 1.60
C VAL A 93 4.03 -21.84 2.21
N CYS A 94 4.25 -22.00 3.51
CA CYS A 94 3.96 -23.27 4.18
C CYS A 94 2.45 -23.55 4.23
N GLY A 95 1.62 -22.53 4.39
CA GLY A 95 0.17 -22.65 4.58
C GLY A 95 -0.23 -23.03 6.01
N PRO A 96 -1.54 -23.03 6.32
CA PRO A 96 -2.06 -23.29 7.67
C PRO A 96 -1.67 -24.64 8.25
N ASP A 97 -1.64 -25.69 7.42
CA ASP A 97 -1.43 -27.09 7.79
C ASP A 97 -0.11 -27.65 7.23
N GLY A 98 0.75 -26.82 6.66
CA GLY A 98 2.01 -27.23 6.04
C GLY A 98 3.24 -26.99 6.91
N SER A 99 4.39 -27.31 6.34
CA SER A 99 5.71 -27.13 6.95
C SER A 99 6.76 -26.83 5.88
N PRO A 100 8.00 -26.47 6.24
CA PRO A 100 9.08 -26.31 5.25
C PRO A 100 9.35 -27.52 4.35
N ASP A 101 9.05 -28.73 4.85
CA ASP A 101 9.22 -29.98 4.11
C ASP A 101 7.96 -30.41 3.34
N ASP A 102 6.80 -29.80 3.63
CA ASP A 102 5.49 -30.11 3.01
C ASP A 102 4.72 -28.80 2.79
N LEU A 103 5.05 -28.08 1.73
CA LEU A 103 4.48 -26.79 1.38
C LEU A 103 3.03 -26.95 0.91
N ARG A 104 2.09 -26.32 1.59
CA ARG A 104 0.64 -26.36 1.33
C ARG A 104 -0.01 -25.01 1.13
N GLY A 105 0.78 -23.95 1.19
CA GLY A 105 0.31 -22.57 0.99
C GLY A 105 0.38 -22.13 -0.47
N VAL A 106 0.65 -20.87 -0.65
CA VAL A 106 0.69 -20.23 -1.97
C VAL A 106 2.12 -19.85 -2.38
N PRO A 107 2.41 -19.73 -3.68
CA PRO A 107 3.67 -19.16 -4.13
C PRO A 107 3.82 -17.70 -3.67
N VAL A 108 4.88 -17.41 -2.92
CA VAL A 108 5.26 -16.06 -2.50
C VAL A 108 6.68 -15.76 -2.97
N PHE A 109 6.87 -14.58 -3.54
CA PHE A 109 8.15 -14.04 -3.99
C PHE A 109 8.37 -12.71 -3.27
N ALA A 110 8.81 -12.76 -2.01
CA ALA A 110 9.00 -11.57 -1.18
C ALA A 110 9.95 -11.83 -0.02
N TRP A 111 10.85 -10.89 0.24
CA TRP A 111 11.71 -10.86 1.43
C TRP A 111 12.10 -9.42 1.76
N LYS A 112 12.44 -9.14 3.00
CA LYS A 112 12.84 -7.80 3.41
C LYS A 112 14.25 -7.48 2.91
N GLY A 113 14.39 -6.35 2.20
CA GLY A 113 15.67 -5.88 1.69
C GLY A 113 15.99 -6.42 0.29
N GLU A 114 14.99 -6.64 -0.53
CA GLU A 114 15.14 -6.88 -1.97
C GLU A 114 15.93 -5.76 -2.64
N THR A 115 16.72 -6.07 -3.67
CA THR A 115 17.20 -5.06 -4.62
C THR A 115 16.08 -4.68 -5.59
N LEU A 116 16.26 -3.59 -6.35
CA LEU A 116 15.27 -3.21 -7.36
C LEU A 116 15.11 -4.28 -8.45
N GLU A 117 16.20 -4.96 -8.84
CA GLU A 117 16.14 -6.07 -9.80
C GLU A 117 15.37 -7.27 -9.24
N GLU A 118 15.56 -7.58 -7.96
CA GLU A 118 14.85 -8.66 -7.29
C GLU A 118 13.36 -8.34 -7.14
N TYR A 119 13.03 -7.10 -6.81
CA TYR A 119 11.67 -6.59 -6.73
C TYR A 119 10.90 -6.73 -8.05
N TRP A 120 11.45 -6.20 -9.16
CA TRP A 120 10.80 -6.29 -10.47
C TRP A 120 10.77 -7.73 -11.01
N TRP A 121 11.78 -8.55 -10.69
CA TRP A 121 11.73 -9.98 -10.95
C TRP A 121 10.57 -10.63 -10.18
N ALA A 122 10.38 -10.35 -8.89
CA ALA A 122 9.31 -10.92 -8.08
C ALA A 122 7.92 -10.49 -8.61
N ALA A 123 7.75 -9.21 -8.97
CA ALA A 123 6.53 -8.70 -9.60
C ALA A 123 6.22 -9.41 -10.93
N GLU A 124 7.23 -9.77 -11.72
CA GLU A 124 7.04 -10.60 -12.93
C GLU A 124 6.65 -12.04 -12.60
N GLN A 125 7.21 -12.65 -11.52
CA GLN A 125 6.92 -14.05 -11.17
C GLN A 125 5.45 -14.27 -10.78
N ILE A 126 4.80 -13.32 -10.14
CA ILE A 126 3.37 -13.46 -9.78
C ILE A 126 2.46 -13.44 -11.00
N LEU A 127 2.90 -12.88 -12.12
CA LEU A 127 2.18 -12.84 -13.39
C LEU A 127 2.42 -14.08 -14.26
N ARG A 128 3.28 -15.00 -13.80
CA ARG A 128 3.59 -16.27 -14.48
C ARG A 128 2.93 -17.45 -13.77
N TRP A 129 2.07 -18.18 -14.46
CA TRP A 129 1.44 -19.41 -13.95
C TRP A 129 2.03 -20.66 -14.61
N PRO A 130 2.02 -21.80 -13.92
CA PRO A 130 2.39 -23.08 -14.54
C PRO A 130 1.56 -23.37 -15.80
N GLY A 131 2.20 -23.93 -16.83
CA GLY A 131 1.53 -24.26 -18.09
C GLY A 131 1.31 -23.06 -19.04
N GLY A 132 1.97 -21.93 -18.81
CA GLY A 132 1.92 -20.75 -19.68
C GLY A 132 0.65 -19.93 -19.56
N GLN A 133 -0.14 -20.18 -18.51
CA GLN A 133 -1.29 -19.33 -18.18
C GLN A 133 -0.83 -18.05 -17.46
N GLY A 134 -1.69 -17.03 -17.45
CA GLY A 134 -1.53 -15.83 -16.62
C GLY A 134 -2.60 -15.74 -15.53
N PRO A 135 -2.54 -14.72 -14.69
CA PRO A 135 -3.63 -14.39 -13.79
C PRO A 135 -4.87 -14.01 -14.61
N ASN A 136 -6.05 -14.11 -13.99
CA ASN A 136 -7.25 -13.49 -14.51
C ASN A 136 -7.76 -12.33 -13.64
N LEU A 137 -7.09 -12.09 -12.51
CA LEU A 137 -7.31 -10.95 -11.62
C LEU A 137 -5.97 -10.45 -11.07
N ILE A 138 -5.89 -9.15 -10.84
CA ILE A 138 -4.79 -8.51 -10.13
C ILE A 138 -5.34 -7.85 -8.86
N LEU A 139 -4.60 -7.98 -7.75
CA LEU A 139 -4.77 -7.19 -6.54
C LEU A 139 -3.48 -6.39 -6.35
N ASP A 140 -3.54 -5.08 -6.57
CA ASP A 140 -2.36 -4.22 -6.64
C ASP A 140 -2.36 -3.14 -5.55
N ASP A 141 -1.17 -2.68 -5.22
CA ASP A 141 -0.93 -1.59 -4.28
C ASP A 141 0.20 -0.71 -4.82
N GLY A 142 -0.19 0.36 -5.52
CA GLY A 142 0.70 1.26 -6.24
C GLY A 142 0.68 1.07 -7.76
N GLY A 143 0.07 0.01 -8.26
CA GLY A 143 -0.14 -0.23 -9.69
C GLY A 143 1.07 -0.78 -10.43
N ASP A 144 2.06 -1.37 -9.76
CA ASP A 144 3.29 -1.83 -10.42
C ASP A 144 3.08 -3.13 -11.22
N ALA A 145 2.32 -4.09 -10.71
CA ALA A 145 1.94 -5.28 -11.47
C ALA A 145 1.04 -4.91 -12.67
N THR A 146 0.13 -3.98 -12.48
CA THR A 146 -0.71 -3.41 -13.53
C THR A 146 0.12 -2.73 -14.61
N MET A 147 1.12 -1.93 -14.20
CA MET A 147 2.04 -1.24 -15.12
C MET A 147 2.88 -2.23 -15.95
N LEU A 148 3.35 -3.33 -15.35
CA LEU A 148 4.06 -4.38 -16.09
C LEU A 148 3.21 -4.93 -17.24
N VAL A 149 1.92 -5.19 -17.00
CA VAL A 149 1.01 -5.71 -18.03
C VAL A 149 0.77 -4.67 -19.12
N HIS A 150 0.47 -3.42 -18.77
CA HIS A 150 0.19 -2.35 -19.75
C HIS A 150 1.41 -2.02 -20.59
N LYS A 151 2.56 -1.73 -19.96
CA LYS A 151 3.79 -1.40 -20.68
C LYS A 151 4.38 -2.61 -21.42
N GLY A 152 4.21 -3.79 -20.86
CA GLY A 152 4.57 -5.04 -21.54
C GLY A 152 3.81 -5.22 -22.84
N ALA A 153 2.49 -5.09 -22.83
CA ALA A 153 1.64 -5.17 -24.03
C ALA A 153 1.95 -4.05 -25.04
N GLU A 154 2.18 -2.82 -24.57
CA GLU A 154 2.60 -1.69 -25.41
C GLU A 154 3.91 -1.99 -26.14
N PHE A 155 4.94 -2.47 -25.44
CA PHE A 155 6.25 -2.75 -26.03
C PHE A 155 6.25 -4.01 -26.91
N GLU A 156 5.42 -5.00 -26.61
CA GLU A 156 5.17 -6.12 -27.53
C GLU A 156 4.56 -5.64 -28.84
N ALA A 157 3.57 -4.76 -28.79
CA ALA A 157 2.95 -4.18 -29.98
C ALA A 157 3.92 -3.31 -30.78
N ALA A 158 4.82 -2.59 -30.10
CA ALA A 158 5.89 -1.81 -30.72
C ALA A 158 7.03 -2.66 -31.26
N GLY A 159 7.18 -3.91 -30.79
CA GLY A 159 8.28 -4.84 -31.13
C GLY A 159 9.62 -4.45 -30.51
N ALA A 160 9.65 -3.49 -29.58
CA ALA A 160 10.86 -3.05 -28.91
C ALA A 160 10.55 -2.36 -27.57
N VAL A 161 11.47 -2.51 -26.60
CA VAL A 161 11.48 -1.75 -25.34
C VAL A 161 12.38 -0.53 -25.51
N PRO A 162 11.94 0.68 -25.19
CA PRO A 162 12.76 1.89 -25.30
C PRO A 162 13.97 1.84 -24.38
N ASP A 163 15.01 2.61 -24.72
CA ASP A 163 16.14 2.81 -23.83
C ASP A 163 15.83 3.90 -22.80
N ALA A 164 16.26 3.68 -21.56
CA ALA A 164 16.23 4.73 -20.55
C ALA A 164 17.29 5.78 -20.84
N THR A 165 17.08 7.00 -20.35
CA THR A 165 18.04 8.10 -20.42
C THR A 165 18.78 8.26 -19.10
N ASP A 166 19.92 8.97 -19.10
CA ASP A 166 20.71 9.21 -17.88
C ASP A 166 19.95 10.03 -16.82
N ASP A 167 18.87 10.72 -17.21
CA ASP A 167 18.02 11.52 -16.32
C ASP A 167 16.88 10.70 -15.68
N ASP A 168 16.64 9.47 -16.16
CA ASP A 168 15.59 8.60 -15.62
C ASP A 168 16.00 8.00 -14.26
N PRO A 169 15.05 7.77 -13.34
CA PRO A 169 15.32 7.08 -12.08
C PRO A 169 15.89 5.68 -12.29
N GLU A 170 16.75 5.23 -11.37
CA GLU A 170 17.33 3.87 -11.40
C GLU A 170 16.25 2.79 -11.52
N GLU A 171 15.14 2.94 -10.82
CA GLU A 171 14.01 2.03 -10.87
C GLU A 171 13.44 1.87 -12.29
N TRP A 172 13.37 2.97 -13.06
CA TRP A 172 12.90 2.92 -14.45
C TRP A 172 13.87 2.15 -15.36
N HIS A 173 15.18 2.26 -15.13
CA HIS A 173 16.18 1.47 -15.85
C HIS A 173 15.99 -0.04 -15.61
N VAL A 174 15.76 -0.44 -14.36
CA VAL A 174 15.53 -1.84 -13.97
C VAL A 174 14.20 -2.35 -14.55
N PHE A 175 13.14 -1.55 -14.46
CA PHE A 175 11.84 -1.87 -15.04
C PHE A 175 11.92 -2.17 -16.55
N LEU A 176 12.55 -1.27 -17.32
CA LEU A 176 12.75 -1.46 -18.76
C LEU A 176 13.65 -2.68 -19.07
N ALA A 177 14.66 -2.93 -18.25
CA ALA A 177 15.51 -4.13 -18.40
C ALA A 177 14.70 -5.42 -18.16
N THR A 178 13.81 -5.45 -17.17
CA THR A 178 12.92 -6.58 -16.89
C THR A 178 11.99 -6.85 -18.09
N LEU A 179 11.33 -5.81 -18.61
CA LEU A 179 10.47 -5.97 -19.80
C LEU A 179 11.23 -6.37 -21.05
N ARG A 180 12.46 -5.88 -21.23
CA ARG A 180 13.33 -6.28 -22.36
C ARG A 180 13.70 -7.76 -22.29
N ALA A 181 14.03 -8.27 -21.10
CA ALA A 181 14.30 -9.68 -20.89
C ALA A 181 13.04 -10.53 -21.12
N SER A 182 11.90 -10.08 -20.63
CA SER A 182 10.61 -10.74 -20.83
C SER A 182 10.21 -10.82 -22.31
N LEU A 183 10.36 -9.73 -23.06
CA LEU A 183 10.05 -9.67 -24.50
C LEU A 183 10.97 -10.61 -25.32
N ALA A 184 12.22 -10.73 -24.91
CA ALA A 184 13.16 -11.65 -25.57
C ALA A 184 12.84 -13.14 -25.29
N ASP A 185 12.27 -13.46 -24.13
CA ASP A 185 11.88 -14.82 -23.74
C ASP A 185 10.55 -15.24 -24.39
N ASP A 186 9.53 -14.35 -24.34
CA ASP A 186 8.21 -14.60 -24.93
C ASP A 186 7.60 -13.27 -25.43
N PRO A 187 7.61 -13.04 -26.75
CA PRO A 187 7.18 -11.77 -27.35
C PRO A 187 5.65 -11.56 -27.40
N GLN A 188 4.86 -12.44 -26.80
CA GLN A 188 3.39 -12.35 -26.75
C GLN A 188 2.82 -12.49 -25.33
N ARG A 189 3.66 -12.62 -24.33
CA ARG A 189 3.29 -12.89 -22.94
C ARG A 189 2.32 -11.83 -22.39
N TRP A 190 2.69 -10.58 -22.48
CA TRP A 190 1.94 -9.49 -21.87
C TRP A 190 0.59 -9.26 -22.55
N THR A 191 0.55 -9.35 -23.88
CA THR A 191 -0.69 -9.30 -24.62
C THR A 191 -1.63 -10.45 -24.26
N GLN A 192 -1.10 -11.65 -24.05
CA GLN A 192 -1.90 -12.81 -23.64
C GLN A 192 -2.41 -12.66 -22.20
N ILE A 193 -1.57 -12.16 -21.28
CA ILE A 193 -1.99 -11.85 -19.89
C ILE A 193 -3.09 -10.80 -19.91
N ALA A 194 -2.87 -9.67 -20.60
CA ALA A 194 -3.87 -8.60 -20.69
C ALA A 194 -5.22 -9.10 -21.24
N ALA A 195 -5.21 -9.94 -22.27
CA ALA A 195 -6.43 -10.52 -22.82
C ALA A 195 -7.15 -11.50 -21.89
N GLY A 196 -6.44 -12.09 -20.93
CA GLY A 196 -6.98 -13.01 -19.92
C GLY A 196 -7.48 -12.34 -18.65
N LEU A 197 -7.11 -11.08 -18.42
CA LEU A 197 -7.46 -10.35 -17.20
C LEU A 197 -8.92 -9.88 -17.24
N ARG A 198 -9.62 -10.13 -16.14
CA ARG A 198 -10.98 -9.64 -15.87
C ARG A 198 -10.96 -8.29 -15.14
N GLY A 199 -9.87 -7.93 -14.48
CA GLY A 199 -9.71 -6.64 -13.86
C GLY A 199 -8.66 -6.60 -12.76
N VAL A 200 -8.49 -5.40 -12.20
CA VAL A 200 -7.60 -5.10 -11.08
C VAL A 200 -8.37 -4.42 -9.96
N SER A 201 -8.04 -4.74 -8.70
CA SER A 201 -8.41 -3.91 -7.56
C SER A 201 -7.18 -3.21 -7.00
N GLU A 202 -7.27 -1.90 -6.79
CA GLU A 202 -6.14 -1.05 -6.38
C GLU A 202 -6.35 -0.51 -4.96
N GLU A 203 -5.32 -0.70 -4.12
CA GLU A 203 -5.34 -0.39 -2.69
C GLU A 203 -5.05 1.07 -2.38
N THR A 204 -4.16 1.73 -3.15
CA THR A 204 -3.58 3.00 -2.72
C THR A 204 -3.82 4.16 -3.68
N THR A 205 -3.86 5.38 -3.14
CA THR A 205 -4.11 6.62 -3.89
C THR A 205 -3.20 6.76 -5.12
N THR A 206 -1.93 6.39 -5.01
CA THR A 206 -0.97 6.56 -6.11
C THR A 206 -1.26 5.62 -7.27
N GLY A 207 -1.60 4.36 -7.00
CA GLY A 207 -2.03 3.41 -8.02
C GLY A 207 -3.34 3.82 -8.67
N VAL A 208 -4.30 4.30 -7.88
CA VAL A 208 -5.57 4.86 -8.38
C VAL A 208 -5.34 6.02 -9.35
N HIS A 209 -4.42 6.95 -9.04
CA HIS A 209 -4.08 8.05 -9.95
C HIS A 209 -3.48 7.54 -11.27
N ARG A 210 -2.66 6.48 -11.25
CA ARG A 210 -2.15 5.83 -12.46
C ARG A 210 -3.28 5.24 -13.30
N LEU A 211 -4.23 4.55 -12.65
CA LEU A 211 -5.39 3.96 -13.33
C LEU A 211 -6.28 5.02 -13.98
N TYR A 212 -6.58 6.12 -13.28
CA TYR A 212 -7.34 7.23 -13.85
C TYR A 212 -6.64 7.84 -15.06
N ARG A 213 -5.31 8.05 -14.99
CA ARG A 213 -4.54 8.54 -16.12
C ARG A 213 -4.61 7.59 -17.32
N MET A 214 -4.40 6.28 -17.10
CA MET A 214 -4.53 5.28 -18.16
C MET A 214 -5.94 5.28 -18.78
N HIS A 215 -6.97 5.48 -17.97
CA HIS A 215 -8.35 5.58 -18.45
C HIS A 215 -8.56 6.85 -19.29
N GLU A 216 -8.12 8.02 -18.84
CA GLU A 216 -8.22 9.29 -19.55
C GLU A 216 -7.48 9.27 -20.88
N ASP A 217 -6.31 8.62 -20.92
CA ASP A 217 -5.49 8.46 -22.13
C ASP A 217 -6.03 7.35 -23.06
N GLY A 218 -7.06 6.59 -22.64
CA GLY A 218 -7.64 5.48 -23.39
C GLY A 218 -6.74 4.25 -23.47
N GLU A 219 -5.80 4.12 -22.55
CA GLU A 219 -4.81 3.04 -22.48
C GLU A 219 -5.20 1.91 -21.51
N LEU A 220 -6.21 2.09 -20.66
CA LEU A 220 -6.63 1.08 -19.70
C LEU A 220 -7.17 -0.17 -20.40
N LEU A 221 -6.56 -1.33 -20.14
CA LEU A 221 -6.82 -2.57 -20.89
C LEU A 221 -7.95 -3.44 -20.31
N PHE A 222 -8.34 -3.20 -19.06
CA PHE A 222 -9.35 -3.97 -18.33
C PHE A 222 -10.01 -3.12 -17.23
N PRO A 223 -11.16 -3.53 -16.67
CA PRO A 223 -11.81 -2.83 -15.56
C PRO A 223 -10.92 -2.69 -14.34
N ALA A 224 -11.03 -1.58 -13.63
CA ALA A 224 -10.31 -1.34 -12.39
C ALA A 224 -11.26 -0.94 -11.26
N ILE A 225 -11.18 -1.59 -10.09
CA ILE A 225 -11.88 -1.18 -8.88
C ILE A 225 -10.94 -0.38 -7.99
N ASN A 226 -11.28 0.87 -7.77
CA ASN A 226 -10.63 1.76 -6.82
C ASN A 226 -11.11 1.45 -5.41
N VAL A 227 -10.36 0.60 -4.69
CA VAL A 227 -10.65 0.25 -3.30
C VAL A 227 -10.24 1.37 -2.34
N ASN A 228 -9.20 2.15 -2.70
CA ASN A 228 -8.74 3.26 -1.86
C ASN A 228 -9.87 4.23 -1.49
N ASP A 229 -10.81 4.46 -2.40
CA ASP A 229 -11.86 5.46 -2.24
C ASP A 229 -13.13 4.92 -1.56
N SER A 230 -13.19 3.63 -1.25
CA SER A 230 -14.15 3.11 -0.29
C SER A 230 -13.97 3.85 1.05
N ILE A 231 -15.07 4.30 1.67
CA ILE A 231 -15.00 5.12 2.89
C ILE A 231 -14.40 4.31 4.05
N THR A 232 -14.76 3.04 4.14
CA THR A 232 -14.19 2.11 5.12
C THR A 232 -12.73 1.79 4.87
N LYS A 233 -12.16 2.20 3.71
CA LYS A 233 -10.72 2.18 3.45
C LYS A 233 -10.10 3.55 3.72
N SER A 234 -10.42 4.57 2.93
CA SER A 234 -9.74 5.87 2.97
C SER A 234 -9.84 6.59 4.31
N LYS A 235 -11.01 6.51 4.99
CA LYS A 235 -11.23 7.17 6.28
C LYS A 235 -10.81 6.33 7.49
N PHE A 236 -10.37 5.09 7.26
CA PHE A 236 -9.89 4.17 8.30
C PHE A 236 -8.39 3.88 8.12
N ASP A 237 -7.99 3.28 7.03
CA ASP A 237 -6.61 2.92 6.71
C ASP A 237 -5.72 4.17 6.64
N ASN A 238 -5.99 5.07 5.71
CA ASN A 238 -5.16 6.26 5.49
C ASN A 238 -5.11 7.16 6.74
N LEU A 239 -6.22 7.25 7.50
CA LEU A 239 -6.29 8.09 8.70
C LEU A 239 -5.80 7.34 9.96
N TYR A 240 -6.51 6.30 10.38
CA TYR A 240 -6.23 5.62 11.65
C TYR A 240 -5.01 4.70 11.55
N GLY A 241 -4.77 4.10 10.39
CA GLY A 241 -3.60 3.29 10.13
C GLY A 241 -2.31 4.11 10.26
N CYS A 242 -2.24 5.25 9.58
CA CYS A 242 -1.09 6.15 9.67
C CYS A 242 -0.96 6.78 11.06
N ARG A 243 -2.09 7.10 11.73
CA ARG A 243 -2.08 7.61 13.11
C ARG A 243 -1.40 6.64 14.09
N HIS A 244 -1.61 5.35 13.91
CA HIS A 244 -0.97 4.31 14.73
C HIS A 244 0.47 4.07 14.28
N SER A 245 0.69 3.80 13.01
CA SER A 245 1.94 3.25 12.47
C SER A 245 3.06 4.28 12.35
N LEU A 246 2.78 5.59 12.21
CA LEU A 246 3.79 6.63 12.22
C LEU A 246 4.59 6.63 13.53
N ILE A 247 3.89 6.62 14.67
CA ILE A 247 4.53 6.64 15.98
C ILE A 247 5.35 5.36 16.21
N ASP A 248 4.82 4.21 15.78
CA ASP A 248 5.54 2.93 15.86
C ASP A 248 6.84 2.98 15.05
N GLY A 249 6.78 3.48 13.81
CA GLY A 249 7.97 3.63 12.95
C GLY A 249 9.03 4.57 13.53
N ILE A 250 8.63 5.74 14.03
CA ILE A 250 9.56 6.68 14.67
C ILE A 250 10.19 6.07 15.93
N ASN A 251 9.38 5.46 16.80
CA ASN A 251 9.88 4.88 18.06
C ASN A 251 10.85 3.73 17.81
N ARG A 252 10.51 2.78 16.95
CA ARG A 252 11.40 1.64 16.62
C ARG A 252 12.64 2.09 15.84
N GLY A 253 12.48 3.06 14.95
CA GLY A 253 13.59 3.63 14.18
C GLY A 253 14.58 4.37 15.06
N THR A 254 14.14 5.21 15.97
CA THR A 254 14.99 6.19 16.65
C THR A 254 15.03 6.09 18.17
N ASP A 255 13.99 5.50 18.77
CA ASP A 255 13.81 5.46 20.24
C ASP A 255 13.83 6.86 20.91
N VAL A 256 13.47 7.90 20.15
CA VAL A 256 13.42 9.27 20.66
C VAL A 256 12.12 9.57 21.39
N MET A 257 12.20 10.42 22.39
CA MET A 257 11.01 10.98 23.03
C MET A 257 10.38 12.02 22.09
N ILE A 258 9.17 11.77 21.60
CA ILE A 258 8.41 12.68 20.70
C ILE A 258 7.88 13.90 21.49
N GLY A 259 7.46 13.69 22.75
CA GLY A 259 6.95 14.76 23.60
C GLY A 259 7.94 15.91 23.76
N GLY A 260 7.45 17.14 23.61
CA GLY A 260 8.25 18.35 23.70
C GLY A 260 9.00 18.75 22.43
N LYS A 261 9.05 17.88 21.39
CA LYS A 261 9.63 18.19 20.09
C LYS A 261 8.70 19.00 19.21
N THR A 262 9.26 19.66 18.21
CA THR A 262 8.50 20.28 17.12
C THR A 262 8.52 19.33 15.94
N ALA A 263 7.34 18.95 15.45
CA ALA A 263 7.18 18.05 14.32
C ALA A 263 6.47 18.77 13.17
N VAL A 264 6.99 18.63 11.96
CA VAL A 264 6.38 19.12 10.72
C VAL A 264 5.74 17.95 9.99
N VAL A 265 4.48 18.10 9.60
CA VAL A 265 3.79 17.16 8.71
C VAL A 265 3.52 17.90 7.39
N CYS A 266 4.11 17.41 6.32
CA CYS A 266 3.90 17.92 4.98
C CYS A 266 2.70 17.21 4.35
N GLY A 267 1.61 17.96 4.15
CA GLY A 267 0.31 17.46 3.70
C GLY A 267 -0.70 17.29 4.85
N PHE A 268 -1.97 17.64 4.59
CA PHE A 268 -3.07 17.50 5.54
C PHE A 268 -4.31 16.81 4.93
N GLY A 269 -4.05 15.86 4.02
CA GLY A 269 -5.02 14.84 3.59
C GLY A 269 -5.31 13.84 4.72
N ASP A 270 -5.95 12.70 4.42
CA ASP A 270 -6.28 11.70 5.46
C ASP A 270 -5.04 11.18 6.19
N VAL A 271 -3.97 10.85 5.46
CA VAL A 271 -2.69 10.42 6.03
C VAL A 271 -2.09 11.50 6.94
N GLY A 272 -1.96 12.72 6.44
CA GLY A 272 -1.40 13.84 7.19
C GLY A 272 -2.20 14.20 8.45
N LYS A 273 -3.54 14.11 8.39
CA LYS A 273 -4.43 14.28 9.55
C LYS A 273 -4.15 13.25 10.65
N GLY A 274 -4.05 11.97 10.26
CA GLY A 274 -3.71 10.90 11.19
C GLY A 274 -2.34 11.11 11.84
N CYS A 275 -1.33 11.43 11.04
CA CYS A 275 0.03 11.72 11.51
C CYS A 275 0.07 12.90 12.48
N ALA A 276 -0.57 14.02 12.13
CA ALA A 276 -0.61 15.22 12.96
C ALA A 276 -1.29 14.96 14.31
N GLU A 277 -2.40 14.23 14.29
CA GLU A 277 -3.14 13.89 15.51
C GLU A 277 -2.31 12.99 16.44
N SER A 278 -1.63 11.99 15.92
CA SER A 278 -0.80 11.08 16.73
C SER A 278 0.42 11.80 17.33
N LEU A 279 1.12 12.60 16.55
CA LEU A 279 2.26 13.39 17.02
C LEU A 279 1.84 14.35 18.13
N ARG A 280 0.70 15.05 17.96
CA ARG A 280 0.13 15.90 18.99
C ARG A 280 -0.29 15.10 20.24
N GLY A 281 -0.86 13.91 20.03
CA GLY A 281 -1.21 12.98 21.12
C GLY A 281 -0.01 12.51 21.93
N GLN A 282 1.18 12.43 21.33
CA GLN A 282 2.45 12.17 22.02
C GLN A 282 3.07 13.42 22.67
N GLY A 283 2.44 14.59 22.54
CA GLY A 283 2.92 15.84 23.16
C GLY A 283 3.90 16.64 22.29
N ALA A 284 3.96 16.40 21.00
CA ALA A 284 4.70 17.25 20.07
C ALA A 284 3.95 18.56 19.78
N ARG A 285 4.70 19.61 19.46
CA ARG A 285 4.18 20.78 18.78
C ARG A 285 4.16 20.50 17.30
N VAL A 286 2.96 20.45 16.69
CA VAL A 286 2.79 20.05 15.30
C VAL A 286 2.57 21.27 14.42
N ILE A 287 3.34 21.35 13.34
CA ILE A 287 3.23 22.36 12.28
C ILE A 287 2.86 21.62 10.99
N ILE A 288 1.91 22.17 10.24
CA ILE A 288 1.47 21.61 8.96
C ILE A 288 2.00 22.48 7.83
N THR A 289 2.48 21.84 6.76
CA THR A 289 2.68 22.49 5.47
C THR A 289 1.65 21.95 4.48
N GLU A 290 1.01 22.84 3.72
CA GLU A 290 -0.10 22.42 2.85
C GLU A 290 -0.24 23.40 1.67
N VAL A 291 -0.59 22.86 0.50
CA VAL A 291 -0.83 23.63 -0.73
C VAL A 291 -2.32 23.87 -0.98
N ASP A 292 -3.18 22.94 -0.53
CA ASP A 292 -4.64 23.07 -0.64
C ASP A 292 -5.16 24.04 0.44
N PRO A 293 -5.78 25.16 0.06
CA PRO A 293 -6.30 26.13 1.02
C PRO A 293 -7.43 25.56 1.88
N ILE A 294 -8.17 24.55 1.45
CA ILE A 294 -9.23 23.91 2.25
C ILE A 294 -8.59 23.05 3.34
N CYS A 295 -7.63 22.23 3.00
CA CYS A 295 -6.89 21.42 3.97
C CYS A 295 -6.11 22.29 4.96
N ALA A 296 -5.46 23.37 4.48
CA ALA A 296 -4.78 24.34 5.32
C ALA A 296 -5.73 25.02 6.32
N LEU A 297 -6.93 25.42 5.87
CA LEU A 297 -7.95 25.99 6.74
C LEU A 297 -8.44 24.96 7.77
N GLN A 298 -8.66 23.69 7.37
CA GLN A 298 -9.02 22.63 8.31
C GLN A 298 -7.94 22.42 9.38
N ALA A 299 -6.67 22.42 9.01
CA ALA A 299 -5.56 22.31 9.95
C ALA A 299 -5.56 23.47 10.97
N ALA A 300 -5.73 24.71 10.49
CA ALA A 300 -5.81 25.89 11.34
C ALA A 300 -7.00 25.84 12.30
N MET A 301 -8.18 25.40 11.82
CA MET A 301 -9.38 25.25 12.66
C MET A 301 -9.25 24.15 13.72
N GLN A 302 -8.38 23.14 13.47
CA GLN A 302 -8.05 22.12 14.46
C GLN A 302 -6.94 22.55 15.44
N GLY A 303 -6.46 23.80 15.32
CA GLY A 303 -5.49 24.40 16.22
C GLY A 303 -4.03 24.05 15.91
N TYR A 304 -3.73 23.60 14.71
CA TYR A 304 -2.35 23.44 14.24
C TYR A 304 -1.81 24.78 13.72
N GLU A 305 -0.51 25.01 13.89
CA GLU A 305 0.20 26.03 13.12
C GLU A 305 0.29 25.56 11.66
N VAL A 306 -0.03 26.46 10.72
CA VAL A 306 0.17 26.21 9.28
C VAL A 306 1.23 27.18 8.77
N ASN A 307 2.28 26.65 8.14
CA ASN A 307 3.42 27.46 7.71
C ASN A 307 4.02 26.86 6.42
N THR A 308 5.04 27.50 5.84
CA THR A 308 5.84 26.92 4.74
C THR A 308 7.03 26.16 5.31
N LEU A 309 7.50 25.16 4.57
CA LEU A 309 8.62 24.30 4.99
C LEU A 309 9.88 25.13 5.27
N GLU A 310 10.21 26.10 4.40
CA GLU A 310 11.41 26.92 4.50
C GLU A 310 11.51 27.77 5.78
N ARG A 311 10.36 28.05 6.40
CA ARG A 311 10.29 28.84 7.64
C ARG A 311 10.46 28.04 8.90
N VAL A 312 10.44 26.71 8.80
CA VAL A 312 10.44 25.81 9.95
C VAL A 312 11.61 24.83 9.97
N LEU A 313 12.49 24.88 8.96
CA LEU A 313 13.65 23.99 8.83
C LEU A 313 14.58 24.02 10.04
N ASP A 314 14.86 25.23 10.56
CA ASP A 314 15.82 25.45 11.65
C ASP A 314 15.21 25.28 13.06
N VAL A 315 13.88 25.08 13.16
CA VAL A 315 13.18 24.95 14.45
C VAL A 315 12.60 23.55 14.70
N ALA A 316 12.32 22.78 13.67
CA ALA A 316 11.70 21.47 13.81
C ALA A 316 12.70 20.34 14.04
N ASP A 317 12.26 19.34 14.79
CA ASP A 317 13.05 18.16 15.18
C ASP A 317 12.68 16.92 14.36
N ILE A 318 11.43 16.86 13.85
CA ILE A 318 10.88 15.74 13.09
C ILE A 318 10.18 16.29 11.87
N PHE A 319 10.44 15.70 10.71
CA PHE A 319 9.78 16.01 9.44
C PHE A 319 9.19 14.75 8.84
N VAL A 320 7.89 14.78 8.51
CA VAL A 320 7.17 13.65 7.92
C VAL A 320 6.44 14.12 6.67
N THR A 321 6.69 13.48 5.53
CA THR A 321 5.98 13.76 4.28
C THR A 321 4.80 12.81 4.10
N ALA A 322 3.68 13.33 3.57
CA ALA A 322 2.40 12.62 3.41
C ALA A 322 1.56 13.23 2.27
N THR A 323 2.20 13.62 1.15
CA THR A 323 1.57 14.42 0.09
C THR A 323 1.29 13.63 -1.19
N GLY A 324 2.02 12.54 -1.44
CA GLY A 324 2.04 11.86 -2.73
C GLY A 324 2.71 12.69 -3.86
N CYS A 325 3.36 13.83 -3.53
CA CYS A 325 4.06 14.67 -4.47
C CYS A 325 5.57 14.38 -4.46
N LYS A 326 6.29 14.74 -5.52
CA LYS A 326 7.74 14.59 -5.56
C LYS A 326 8.47 15.79 -4.94
N ASP A 327 9.70 15.56 -4.45
CA ASP A 327 10.66 16.58 -4.01
C ASP A 327 10.08 17.57 -2.97
N VAL A 328 9.21 17.09 -2.08
CA VAL A 328 8.64 17.91 -0.99
C VAL A 328 9.72 18.34 -0.02
N ILE A 329 10.63 17.44 0.34
CA ILE A 329 11.83 17.74 1.09
C ILE A 329 13.06 17.55 0.19
N SER A 330 13.65 18.64 -0.28
CA SER A 330 14.85 18.60 -1.12
C SER A 330 16.13 18.39 -0.30
N ALA A 331 17.22 18.03 -0.99
CA ALA A 331 18.56 17.96 -0.39
C ALA A 331 19.00 19.32 0.19
N GLU A 332 18.61 20.45 -0.43
CA GLU A 332 18.86 21.80 0.10
C GLU A 332 18.08 22.03 1.40
N HIS A 333 16.82 21.60 1.49
CA HIS A 333 16.06 21.69 2.74
C HIS A 333 16.77 20.94 3.87
N MET A 334 17.22 19.70 3.62
CA MET A 334 17.93 18.88 4.60
C MET A 334 19.23 19.52 5.08
N SER A 335 19.96 20.21 4.20
CA SER A 335 21.18 20.94 4.55
C SER A 335 20.98 22.13 5.51
N ARG A 336 19.72 22.56 5.72
CA ARG A 336 19.33 23.68 6.58
C ARG A 336 18.56 23.27 7.83
N MET A 337 18.27 21.97 7.99
CA MET A 337 17.58 21.44 9.15
C MET A 337 18.44 21.48 10.41
N LYS A 338 17.83 21.35 11.57
CA LYS A 338 18.54 21.19 12.84
C LYS A 338 19.44 19.98 12.82
N HIS A 339 20.53 20.03 13.58
CA HIS A 339 21.37 18.86 13.84
C HIS A 339 20.54 17.71 14.40
N GLN A 340 20.67 16.53 13.79
CA GLN A 340 19.91 15.30 14.08
C GLN A 340 18.39 15.46 13.92
N ALA A 341 17.93 16.34 13.05
CA ALA A 341 16.53 16.32 12.63
C ALA A 341 16.18 14.98 12.00
N ILE A 342 15.04 14.41 12.36
CA ILE A 342 14.55 13.13 11.85
C ILE A 342 13.69 13.42 10.63
N VAL A 343 14.02 12.80 9.51
CA VAL A 343 13.29 12.91 8.24
C VAL A 343 12.74 11.54 7.86
N GLY A 344 11.46 11.49 7.55
CA GLY A 344 10.83 10.26 7.08
C GLY A 344 9.62 10.55 6.21
N ASN A 345 9.25 9.56 5.44
CA ASN A 345 8.10 9.59 4.55
C ASN A 345 7.09 8.51 4.98
N ILE A 346 5.80 8.83 4.90
CA ILE A 346 4.70 7.90 5.11
C ILE A 346 3.77 7.84 3.88
N GLY A 347 4.10 8.58 2.82
CA GLY A 347 3.49 8.44 1.50
C GLY A 347 4.00 7.18 0.79
N HIS A 348 3.25 6.69 -0.19
CA HIS A 348 3.51 5.39 -0.82
C HIS A 348 4.89 5.29 -1.48
N PHE A 349 5.31 6.30 -2.24
CA PHE A 349 6.60 6.31 -2.94
C PHE A 349 7.69 7.10 -2.21
N ASP A 350 8.93 6.77 -2.50
CA ASP A 350 10.13 7.39 -1.93
C ASP A 350 10.51 8.75 -2.54
N ASN A 351 9.80 9.20 -3.56
CA ASN A 351 10.10 10.43 -4.29
C ASN A 351 9.70 11.73 -3.56
N GLU A 352 9.00 11.65 -2.43
CA GLU A 352 8.68 12.83 -1.61
C GLU A 352 9.91 13.46 -0.95
N VAL A 353 10.96 12.65 -0.69
CA VAL A 353 12.23 13.09 -0.13
C VAL A 353 13.33 12.91 -1.19
N ASP A 354 14.05 13.97 -1.52
CA ASP A 354 15.10 13.96 -2.54
C ASP A 354 16.36 13.22 -2.06
N MET A 355 16.24 11.89 -1.95
CA MET A 355 17.35 11.01 -1.60
C MET A 355 18.46 11.03 -2.66
N ALA A 356 18.09 11.07 -3.93
CA ALA A 356 19.06 11.12 -5.02
C ALA A 356 19.89 12.40 -4.99
N GLY A 357 19.30 13.56 -4.70
CA GLY A 357 20.01 14.82 -4.49
C GLY A 357 20.94 14.76 -3.29
N LEU A 358 20.48 14.19 -2.17
CA LEU A 358 21.28 14.05 -0.96
C LEU A 358 22.52 13.16 -1.18
N VAL A 359 22.36 12.03 -1.85
CA VAL A 359 23.46 11.09 -2.17
C VAL A 359 24.45 11.71 -3.17
N ARG A 360 23.99 12.56 -4.10
CA ARG A 360 24.88 13.27 -5.04
C ARG A 360 25.72 14.38 -4.41
N MET A 361 25.42 14.82 -3.20
CA MET A 361 26.23 15.79 -2.46
C MET A 361 27.56 15.14 -2.05
N SER A 362 28.66 15.43 -2.80
CA SER A 362 29.97 14.78 -2.61
C SER A 362 30.61 14.98 -1.23
N ASP A 363 30.15 15.98 -0.49
CA ASP A 363 30.70 16.38 0.81
C ASP A 363 29.86 15.88 1.98
N VAL A 364 28.74 15.18 1.72
CA VAL A 364 27.86 14.58 2.73
C VAL A 364 28.25 13.13 2.95
N GLN A 365 28.44 12.73 4.21
CA GLN A 365 28.78 11.35 4.57
C GLN A 365 27.54 10.62 5.06
N ARG A 366 27.23 9.47 4.47
CA ARG A 366 26.21 8.54 4.97
C ARG A 366 26.83 7.58 5.98
N VAL A 367 26.23 7.50 7.15
CA VAL A 367 26.58 6.58 8.24
C VAL A 367 25.36 5.72 8.55
N ASN A 368 25.41 4.42 8.25
CA ASN A 368 24.35 3.51 8.65
C ASN A 368 24.40 3.28 10.17
N ILE A 369 23.36 3.68 10.89
CA ILE A 369 23.23 3.48 12.34
C ILE A 369 22.73 2.07 12.65
N LYS A 370 21.70 1.65 11.95
CA LYS A 370 21.06 0.30 12.00
C LYS A 370 20.20 0.12 10.74
N PRO A 371 19.68 -1.06 10.46
CA PRO A 371 18.82 -1.27 9.31
C PRO A 371 17.73 -0.19 9.18
N GLN A 372 17.59 0.41 8.00
CA GLN A 372 16.65 1.48 7.65
C GLN A 372 16.75 2.77 8.50
N VAL A 373 17.91 3.01 9.12
CA VAL A 373 18.19 4.27 9.83
C VAL A 373 19.60 4.74 9.48
N ASP A 374 19.69 5.83 8.74
CA ASP A 374 20.94 6.40 8.27
C ASP A 374 21.12 7.83 8.78
N GLU A 375 22.33 8.17 9.15
CA GLU A 375 22.73 9.55 9.44
C GLU A 375 23.48 10.12 8.24
N PHE A 376 23.05 11.28 7.77
CA PHE A 376 23.76 12.04 6.72
C PHE A 376 24.42 13.25 7.36
N VAL A 377 25.75 13.22 7.40
CA VAL A 377 26.59 14.24 8.06
C VAL A 377 27.08 15.25 7.02
N PHE A 378 26.73 16.50 7.21
CA PHE A 378 27.12 17.62 6.34
C PHE A 378 28.50 18.18 6.71
N PRO A 379 29.17 18.97 5.80
CA PRO A 379 30.53 19.45 6.01
C PRO A 379 30.74 20.36 7.23
N ASP A 380 29.70 21.04 7.69
CA ASP A 380 29.73 21.89 8.89
C ASP A 380 29.57 21.12 10.21
N GLY A 381 29.35 19.78 10.12
CA GLY A 381 29.20 18.86 11.26
C GLY A 381 27.78 18.71 11.74
N HIS A 382 26.78 19.41 11.17
CA HIS A 382 25.40 19.04 11.45
C HIS A 382 25.00 17.78 10.66
N SER A 383 23.91 17.11 11.07
CA SER A 383 23.45 15.89 10.41
C SER A 383 21.92 15.81 10.40
N VAL A 384 21.39 14.98 9.54
CA VAL A 384 19.98 14.55 9.57
C VAL A 384 19.89 13.04 9.68
N ILE A 385 18.86 12.55 10.36
CA ILE A 385 18.55 11.13 10.50
C ILE A 385 17.47 10.78 9.49
N MET A 386 17.80 9.94 8.51
CA MET A 386 16.87 9.48 7.47
C MET A 386 16.29 8.13 7.84
N LEU A 387 14.97 8.02 7.79
CA LEU A 387 14.26 6.77 8.03
C LEU A 387 13.90 6.10 6.70
N SER A 388 14.17 4.78 6.61
CA SER A 388 13.82 3.90 5.49
C SER A 388 14.23 4.45 4.11
N GLU A 389 15.32 5.21 4.04
CA GLU A 389 15.83 5.83 2.80
C GLU A 389 14.76 6.68 2.07
N GLY A 390 13.89 7.37 2.81
CA GLY A 390 12.77 8.14 2.27
C GLY A 390 11.56 7.32 1.83
N ARG A 391 11.60 5.99 1.97
CA ARG A 391 10.47 5.09 1.73
C ARG A 391 9.52 5.08 2.94
N LEU A 392 8.43 4.31 2.85
CA LEU A 392 7.43 4.14 3.92
C LEU A 392 8.07 3.76 5.27
N LEU A 393 8.25 4.73 6.17
CA LEU A 393 8.89 4.50 7.47
C LEU A 393 8.08 3.57 8.38
N ASN A 394 6.77 3.58 8.27
CA ASN A 394 5.88 2.73 9.09
C ASN A 394 6.01 1.24 8.77
N LEU A 395 6.45 0.89 7.57
CA LEU A 395 6.71 -0.48 7.13
C LEU A 395 8.21 -0.82 7.17
N GLY A 396 9.07 0.10 6.73
CA GLY A 396 10.51 -0.10 6.74
C GLY A 396 11.09 -0.17 8.16
N ASN A 397 10.67 0.73 9.05
CA ASN A 397 11.14 0.80 10.44
C ASN A 397 10.24 0.05 11.43
N ALA A 398 9.00 -0.31 11.04
CA ALA A 398 8.04 -0.99 11.91
C ALA A 398 7.30 -2.12 11.17
N THR A 399 6.03 -2.35 11.50
CA THR A 399 5.23 -3.48 11.01
C THR A 399 3.99 -3.05 10.21
N GLY A 400 3.89 -1.75 9.89
CA GLY A 400 2.77 -1.20 9.11
C GLY A 400 1.52 -0.94 9.95
N HIS A 401 0.38 -0.94 9.28
CA HIS A 401 -0.91 -0.64 9.91
C HIS A 401 -1.40 -1.79 10.80
N PRO A 402 -2.15 -1.49 11.86
CA PRO A 402 -2.67 -2.49 12.79
C PRO A 402 -3.74 -3.38 12.13
N SER A 403 -3.83 -4.62 12.57
CA SER A 403 -4.69 -5.65 11.98
C SER A 403 -6.15 -5.24 11.85
N PHE A 404 -6.72 -4.56 12.85
CA PHE A 404 -8.11 -4.11 12.82
C PHE A 404 -8.39 -3.13 11.66
N VAL A 405 -7.47 -2.23 11.38
CA VAL A 405 -7.57 -1.29 10.26
C VAL A 405 -7.47 -2.02 8.93
N MET A 406 -6.48 -2.92 8.81
CA MET A 406 -6.31 -3.73 7.59
C MET A 406 -7.46 -4.70 7.36
N SER A 407 -8.19 -5.10 8.40
CA SER A 407 -9.43 -5.85 8.23
C SER A 407 -10.46 -5.11 7.39
N ALA A 408 -10.61 -3.80 7.58
CA ALA A 408 -11.53 -2.99 6.76
C ALA A 408 -11.05 -2.89 5.30
N SER A 409 -9.79 -2.55 5.07
CA SER A 409 -9.20 -2.46 3.73
C SER A 409 -9.29 -3.79 2.98
N PHE A 410 -8.89 -4.88 3.61
CA PHE A 410 -8.86 -6.19 2.98
C PHE A 410 -10.25 -6.82 2.81
N SER A 411 -11.23 -6.44 3.62
CA SER A 411 -12.62 -6.78 3.35
C SER A 411 -13.13 -6.13 2.05
N ASN A 412 -12.76 -4.87 1.80
CA ASN A 412 -13.05 -4.21 0.52
C ASN A 412 -12.33 -4.90 -0.64
N GLN A 413 -11.06 -5.33 -0.46
CA GLN A 413 -10.32 -6.06 -1.49
C GLN A 413 -10.98 -7.40 -1.83
N VAL A 414 -11.38 -8.18 -0.84
CA VAL A 414 -12.09 -9.45 -1.06
C VAL A 414 -13.37 -9.22 -1.86
N LEU A 415 -14.18 -8.23 -1.48
CA LEU A 415 -15.42 -7.90 -2.17
C LEU A 415 -15.16 -7.39 -3.60
N ALA A 416 -14.11 -6.59 -3.81
CA ALA A 416 -13.70 -6.14 -5.14
C ALA A 416 -13.26 -7.31 -6.04
N GLN A 417 -12.49 -8.26 -5.51
CA GLN A 417 -12.07 -9.44 -6.27
C GLN A 417 -13.27 -10.35 -6.62
N ILE A 418 -14.24 -10.51 -5.70
CA ILE A 418 -15.48 -11.25 -5.99
C ILE A 418 -16.28 -10.53 -7.09
N GLU A 419 -16.44 -9.22 -7.00
CA GLU A 419 -17.18 -8.43 -7.99
C GLU A 419 -16.54 -8.52 -9.38
N LEU A 420 -15.23 -8.33 -9.49
CA LEU A 420 -14.49 -8.48 -10.74
C LEU A 420 -14.55 -9.91 -11.28
N HIS A 421 -14.44 -10.92 -10.41
CA HIS A 421 -14.51 -12.31 -10.87
C HIS A 421 -15.89 -12.66 -11.43
N ALA A 422 -16.94 -12.21 -10.76
CA ALA A 422 -18.31 -12.53 -11.14
C ALA A 422 -18.86 -11.67 -12.30
N ARG A 423 -18.51 -10.38 -12.35
CA ARG A 423 -19.24 -9.36 -13.12
C ARG A 423 -18.36 -8.43 -13.95
N ALA A 424 -17.10 -8.77 -14.22
CA ALA A 424 -16.21 -7.93 -15.02
C ALA A 424 -16.82 -7.52 -16.39
N GLU A 425 -17.66 -8.37 -16.96
CA GLU A 425 -18.30 -8.14 -18.25
C GLU A 425 -19.39 -7.03 -18.21
N ASP A 426 -19.85 -6.66 -17.01
CA ASP A 426 -20.80 -5.57 -16.80
C ASP A 426 -20.10 -4.19 -16.85
N TYR A 427 -18.77 -4.16 -16.78
CA TYR A 427 -17.95 -2.96 -16.74
C TYR A 427 -17.15 -2.77 -18.04
N GLY A 428 -16.95 -1.51 -18.42
CA GLY A 428 -15.99 -1.13 -19.44
C GLY A 428 -14.56 -1.08 -18.88
N ASN A 429 -13.60 -0.74 -19.74
CA ASN A 429 -12.24 -0.42 -19.28
C ASN A 429 -12.24 0.96 -18.61
N GLU A 430 -12.73 1.00 -17.40
CA GLU A 430 -12.92 2.22 -16.60
C GLU A 430 -12.53 1.98 -15.13
N VAL A 431 -12.36 3.07 -14.39
CA VAL A 431 -12.08 3.01 -12.95
C VAL A 431 -13.38 3.25 -12.19
N ILE A 432 -13.79 2.28 -11.42
CA ILE A 432 -15.03 2.28 -10.64
C ILE A 432 -14.73 2.14 -9.14
N THR A 433 -15.63 2.62 -8.29
CA THR A 433 -15.60 2.39 -6.84
C THR A 433 -16.58 1.28 -6.47
N LEU A 434 -16.33 0.62 -5.35
CA LEU A 434 -17.28 -0.36 -4.81
C LEU A 434 -18.64 0.28 -4.55
N PRO A 435 -19.76 -0.43 -4.82
CA PRO A 435 -21.09 0.02 -4.46
C PRO A 435 -21.21 0.36 -2.97
N LYS A 436 -22.02 1.37 -2.66
CA LYS A 436 -22.19 1.87 -1.30
C LYS A 436 -22.66 0.82 -0.30
N GLU A 437 -23.48 -0.11 -0.76
CA GLU A 437 -23.96 -1.23 0.03
C GLU A 437 -22.82 -2.14 0.52
N LEU A 438 -21.79 -2.34 -0.31
CA LEU A 438 -20.63 -3.15 0.04
C LEU A 438 -19.73 -2.41 1.04
N ASP A 439 -19.53 -1.10 0.87
CA ASP A 439 -18.79 -0.26 1.82
C ASP A 439 -19.49 -0.25 3.21
N GLU A 440 -20.82 -0.08 3.25
CA GLU A 440 -21.59 -0.21 4.50
C GLU A 440 -21.56 -1.62 5.08
N LYS A 441 -21.56 -2.67 4.24
CA LYS A 441 -21.38 -4.06 4.70
C LYS A 441 -20.06 -4.21 5.44
N VAL A 442 -18.95 -3.73 4.88
CA VAL A 442 -17.64 -3.76 5.54
C VAL A 442 -17.70 -3.09 6.91
N ALA A 443 -18.31 -1.89 7.01
CA ALA A 443 -18.47 -1.23 8.30
C ALA A 443 -19.24 -2.11 9.31
N ARG A 444 -20.38 -2.70 8.90
CA ARG A 444 -21.21 -3.54 9.77
C ARG A 444 -20.47 -4.75 10.31
N LEU A 445 -19.63 -5.40 9.51
CA LEU A 445 -18.84 -6.58 9.90
C LEU A 445 -17.85 -6.28 11.06
N HIS A 446 -17.53 -5.01 11.31
CA HIS A 446 -16.60 -4.59 12.37
C HIS A 446 -17.30 -4.11 13.67
N LEU A 447 -18.60 -3.79 13.61
CA LEU A 447 -19.29 -3.15 14.73
C LEU A 447 -19.41 -4.03 15.97
N ASP A 448 -19.71 -5.29 15.79
CA ASP A 448 -19.92 -6.23 16.91
C ASP A 448 -18.62 -6.42 17.70
N ALA A 449 -17.47 -6.49 17.03
CA ALA A 449 -16.14 -6.60 17.67
C ALA A 449 -15.83 -5.39 18.56
N LEU A 450 -16.39 -4.22 18.23
CA LEU A 450 -16.25 -2.98 19.01
C LEU A 450 -17.37 -2.80 20.05
N GLY A 451 -18.31 -3.73 20.14
CA GLY A 451 -19.47 -3.61 21.01
C GLY A 451 -20.45 -2.50 20.63
N VAL A 452 -20.41 -2.05 19.37
CA VAL A 452 -21.26 -0.97 18.85
C VAL A 452 -22.66 -1.52 18.54
N ARG A 453 -23.70 -0.75 18.96
CA ARG A 453 -25.08 -1.01 18.60
C ARG A 453 -25.64 0.19 17.85
N LEU A 454 -26.16 -0.08 16.67
CA LEU A 454 -26.79 0.95 15.84
C LEU A 454 -28.21 1.26 16.32
N THR A 455 -28.61 2.51 16.15
CA THR A 455 -30.02 2.90 16.23
C THR A 455 -30.71 2.48 14.94
N GLU A 456 -31.89 1.88 15.05
CA GLU A 456 -32.72 1.50 13.92
C GLU A 456 -33.72 2.62 13.61
N LEU A 457 -33.91 2.92 12.32
CA LEU A 457 -34.94 3.87 11.89
C LEU A 457 -36.32 3.18 11.97
N SER A 458 -37.34 3.93 12.40
CA SER A 458 -38.72 3.51 12.14
C SER A 458 -39.08 3.73 10.66
N ASP A 459 -40.14 3.06 10.20
CA ASP A 459 -40.63 3.24 8.82
C ASP A 459 -40.92 4.72 8.52
N ASP A 460 -41.57 5.45 9.45
CA ASP A 460 -41.85 6.88 9.30
C ASP A 460 -40.58 7.74 9.18
N GLN A 461 -39.51 7.35 9.89
CA GLN A 461 -38.21 8.05 9.82
C GLN A 461 -37.49 7.75 8.50
N ALA A 462 -37.54 6.51 8.06
CA ALA A 462 -36.95 6.08 6.79
C ALA A 462 -37.66 6.77 5.61
N ASP A 463 -38.99 6.79 5.61
CA ASP A 463 -39.81 7.49 4.63
C ASP A 463 -39.52 9.00 4.60
N TYR A 464 -39.41 9.65 5.79
CA TYR A 464 -39.06 11.06 5.88
C TYR A 464 -37.69 11.40 5.29
N LEU A 465 -36.71 10.51 5.49
CA LEU A 465 -35.35 10.65 4.97
C LEU A 465 -35.20 10.21 3.51
N GLY A 466 -36.19 9.47 2.97
CA GLY A 466 -36.12 8.91 1.61
C GLY A 466 -35.07 7.81 1.48
N VAL A 467 -34.83 7.02 2.54
CA VAL A 467 -33.89 5.89 2.57
C VAL A 467 -34.59 4.62 3.02
N ALA A 468 -34.01 3.45 2.74
CA ALA A 468 -34.50 2.21 3.34
C ALA A 468 -34.13 2.11 4.83
N VAL A 469 -34.92 1.40 5.63
CA VAL A 469 -34.64 1.21 7.07
C VAL A 469 -33.24 0.60 7.30
N ALA A 470 -32.80 -0.27 6.41
CA ALA A 470 -31.51 -0.97 6.49
C ALA A 470 -30.35 -0.19 5.82
N GLY A 471 -30.62 0.93 5.18
CA GLY A 471 -29.63 1.69 4.37
C GLY A 471 -29.69 1.32 2.87
N PRO A 472 -28.76 1.84 2.05
CA PRO A 472 -27.69 2.76 2.44
C PRO A 472 -28.24 4.12 2.91
N PHE A 473 -27.59 4.70 3.93
CA PHE A 473 -28.08 5.95 4.57
C PHE A 473 -27.58 7.22 3.88
N LYS A 474 -26.67 7.08 2.91
CA LYS A 474 -26.08 8.20 2.16
C LYS A 474 -26.14 7.91 0.67
N PRO A 475 -26.42 8.90 -0.18
CA PRO A 475 -26.34 8.74 -1.62
C PRO A 475 -24.90 8.53 -2.08
N ASP A 476 -24.71 7.95 -3.27
CA ASP A 476 -23.40 7.58 -3.82
C ASP A 476 -22.41 8.76 -3.91
N TYR A 477 -22.90 9.95 -4.20
CA TYR A 477 -22.06 11.15 -4.27
C TYR A 477 -21.65 11.71 -2.88
N TYR A 478 -22.20 11.22 -1.79
CA TYR A 478 -21.88 11.70 -0.45
C TYR A 478 -20.55 11.08 0.02
N LEU A 479 -19.57 11.91 0.28
CA LEU A 479 -18.20 11.58 0.66
C LEU A 479 -17.28 11.08 -0.47
N SER A 480 -17.79 10.86 -1.69
CA SER A 480 -16.95 10.57 -2.85
C SER A 480 -16.25 11.82 -3.45
N LEU A 481 -16.57 13.02 -2.95
CA LEU A 481 -16.03 14.29 -3.44
C LEU A 481 -14.73 14.74 -2.74
N ILE A 482 -13.93 13.84 -2.22
CA ILE A 482 -12.68 14.21 -1.54
C ILE A 482 -11.49 13.74 -2.38
N HIS A 483 -11.53 14.03 -3.67
CA HIS A 483 -10.36 13.97 -4.53
C HIS A 483 -10.22 15.30 -5.23
N ILE A 484 -9.52 16.16 -4.56
CA ILE A 484 -8.81 17.28 -5.18
C ILE A 484 -7.40 17.26 -4.61
#